data_e1e6302fe2ece7c2db4fe4aa048b50f7
#
_entry.id   e1e6302fe2ece7c2db4fe4aa048b50f7
#
_cell.length_a   1.000
_cell.length_b   1.000
_cell.length_c   1.000
_cell.angle_alpha   90.00
_cell.angle_beta   90.00
_cell.angle_gamma   90.00
#
_symmetry.space_group_name_H-M   'P 1'
#
loop_
_entity.id
_entity.type
_entity.pdbx_description
1 polymer ?
#
loop_
_entity_poly.entity_id
_entity_poly.type
_entity_poly.pdbx_seq_one_letter_code
_entity_poly.pdbx_strand_id
1 'polypeptide(L)'
;LSRRQRQMCIRDRKKATELGGKVVTVSDSNGYIYDPDGIDLDVVKQIKEVERGRIKEYVNRTSHKNAEYHEGSVWGAKIKADIALPCATQNEINGDFAKNLAANGVYAVAEGANMPSTPEAIEVYFANKMLYGPAKAANAGGVATSGLEMSQNSIRYSWTFEEVDEKLHNIMVSIFKSCDEAAKEYGMPGNYMAGANIAGFLKVAEAMKAQGCV
;
A
#
# COMPACT_ATOMS: atom_id res chain seq x y z
N LEU A 1 -14.00 1.75 -10.73
CA LEU A 1 -12.92 2.10 -9.78
C LEU A 1 -12.98 1.27 -8.49
N SER A 2 -14.16 1.09 -7.87
CA SER A 2 -14.30 0.36 -6.61
C SER A 2 -13.91 -1.13 -6.70
N ARG A 3 -14.04 -1.75 -7.87
CA ARG A 3 -13.82 -3.19 -8.06
C ARG A 3 -12.32 -3.53 -8.16
N ARG A 4 -11.51 -2.68 -8.82
CA ARG A 4 -10.05 -2.86 -8.92
C ARG A 4 -9.36 -2.61 -7.57
N GLN A 5 -9.76 -1.60 -6.83
CA GLN A 5 -9.20 -1.31 -5.51
C GLN A 5 -9.45 -2.44 -4.49
N ARG A 6 -10.65 -3.07 -4.49
CA ARG A 6 -10.93 -4.21 -3.61
C ARG A 6 -10.07 -5.44 -3.93
N GLN A 7 -9.77 -5.68 -5.21
CA GLN A 7 -8.89 -6.78 -5.62
C GLN A 7 -7.43 -6.52 -5.25
N MET A 8 -6.95 -5.29 -5.37
CA MET A 8 -5.59 -4.91 -4.95
C MET A 8 -5.36 -5.19 -3.47
N CYS A 9 -6.27 -4.79 -2.59
CA CYS A 9 -6.14 -5.03 -1.15
C CYS A 9 -5.96 -6.51 -0.76
N ILE A 10 -6.62 -7.45 -1.44
CA ILE A 10 -6.47 -8.89 -1.19
C ILE A 10 -5.11 -9.39 -1.66
N ARG A 11 -4.63 -8.91 -2.81
CA ARG A 11 -3.32 -9.28 -3.37
C ARG A 11 -2.15 -8.73 -2.55
N ASP A 12 -2.24 -7.49 -2.09
CA ASP A 12 -1.24 -6.87 -1.23
C ASP A 12 -1.06 -7.66 0.07
N ARG A 13 -2.17 -8.14 0.65
CA ARG A 13 -2.15 -8.99 1.85
C ARG A 13 -1.54 -10.35 1.58
N LYS A 14 -1.87 -10.96 0.44
CA LYS A 14 -1.24 -12.21 0.04
C LYS A 14 0.28 -12.04 -0.04
N LYS A 15 0.74 -10.98 -0.71
CA LYS A 15 2.17 -10.69 -0.82
C LYS A 15 2.81 -10.40 0.54
N ALA A 16 2.14 -9.65 1.42
CA ALA A 16 2.61 -9.41 2.79
C ALA A 16 2.80 -10.72 3.56
N THR A 17 1.87 -11.67 3.43
CA THR A 17 1.99 -12.99 4.06
C THR A 17 3.11 -13.82 3.44
N GLU A 18 3.27 -13.80 2.13
CA GLU A 18 4.39 -14.46 1.42
C GLU A 18 5.75 -13.91 1.86
N LEU A 19 5.83 -12.64 2.21
CA LEU A 19 7.03 -11.98 2.74
C LEU A 19 7.23 -12.19 4.26
N GLY A 20 6.42 -13.02 4.91
CA GLY A 20 6.52 -13.37 6.33
C GLY A 20 5.73 -12.46 7.27
N GLY A 21 4.94 -11.52 6.76
CA GLY A 21 4.06 -10.69 7.56
C GLY A 21 2.80 -11.43 8.01
N LYS A 22 2.32 -11.16 9.22
CA LYS A 22 1.03 -11.63 9.70
C LYS A 22 -0.02 -10.54 9.51
N VAL A 23 -0.98 -10.76 8.62
CA VAL A 23 -2.10 -9.85 8.41
C VAL A 23 -3.16 -10.11 9.47
N VAL A 24 -3.37 -9.15 10.36
CA VAL A 24 -4.30 -9.28 11.49
C VAL A 24 -5.61 -8.51 11.31
N THR A 25 -5.68 -7.59 10.34
CA THR A 25 -6.90 -6.84 10.04
C THR A 25 -7.17 -6.73 8.54
N VAL A 26 -8.44 -6.77 8.20
CA VAL A 26 -8.96 -6.39 6.89
C VAL A 26 -10.24 -5.59 7.05
N SER A 27 -10.46 -4.61 6.19
CA SER A 27 -11.66 -3.76 6.22
C SER A 27 -12.39 -3.68 4.90
N ASP A 28 -13.67 -3.43 4.95
CA ASP A 28 -14.47 -2.96 3.81
C ASP A 28 -15.24 -1.67 4.19
N SER A 29 -16.20 -1.27 3.37
CA SER A 29 -16.92 -0.01 3.58
C SER A 29 -17.82 0.00 4.83
N ASN A 30 -18.10 -1.14 5.45
CA ASN A 30 -19.03 -1.26 6.57
C ASN A 30 -18.30 -1.48 7.90
N GLY A 31 -17.11 -2.09 7.86
CA GLY A 31 -16.39 -2.42 9.07
C GLY A 31 -15.09 -3.15 8.79
N TYR A 32 -14.54 -3.75 9.83
CA TYR A 32 -13.29 -4.50 9.75
C TYR A 32 -13.34 -5.80 10.53
N ILE A 33 -12.50 -6.72 10.15
CA ILE A 33 -12.19 -7.94 10.89
C ILE A 33 -10.90 -7.70 11.65
N TYR A 34 -10.86 -8.17 12.90
CA TYR A 34 -9.64 -8.37 13.65
C TYR A 34 -9.48 -9.87 13.93
N ASP A 35 -8.36 -10.44 13.54
CA ASP A 35 -8.02 -11.84 13.78
C ASP A 35 -6.56 -11.92 14.27
N PRO A 36 -6.33 -12.08 15.59
CA PRO A 36 -4.98 -12.15 16.15
C PRO A 36 -4.19 -13.38 15.70
N ASP A 37 -4.87 -14.43 15.25
CA ASP A 37 -4.23 -15.65 14.75
C ASP A 37 -3.72 -15.49 13.31
N GLY A 38 -4.20 -14.43 12.63
CA GLY A 38 -3.89 -14.07 11.26
C GLY A 38 -5.07 -14.34 10.32
N ILE A 39 -5.34 -13.41 9.42
CA ILE A 39 -6.47 -13.49 8.49
C ILE A 39 -6.30 -14.66 7.51
N ASP A 40 -7.28 -15.56 7.46
CA ASP A 40 -7.40 -16.56 6.40
C ASP A 40 -7.82 -15.88 5.08
N LEU A 41 -6.82 -15.70 4.21
CA LEU A 41 -7.02 -14.99 2.95
C LEU A 41 -7.87 -15.75 1.94
N ASP A 42 -7.93 -17.08 2.04
CA ASP A 42 -8.74 -17.87 1.11
C ASP A 42 -10.22 -17.74 1.45
N VAL A 43 -10.57 -17.70 2.73
CA VAL A 43 -11.92 -17.36 3.19
C VAL A 43 -12.30 -15.93 2.73
N VAL A 44 -11.41 -14.95 2.88
CA VAL A 44 -11.66 -13.58 2.43
C VAL A 44 -11.87 -13.52 0.91
N LYS A 45 -11.05 -14.24 0.12
CA LYS A 45 -11.22 -14.31 -1.35
C LYS A 45 -12.55 -14.93 -1.72
N GLN A 46 -12.93 -16.05 -1.11
CA GLN A 46 -14.20 -16.69 -1.36
C GLN A 46 -15.36 -15.71 -1.16
N ILE A 47 -15.38 -15.00 -0.04
CA ILE A 47 -16.41 -14.01 0.28
C ILE A 47 -16.40 -12.84 -0.70
N LYS A 48 -15.24 -12.28 -1.00
CA LYS A 48 -15.14 -11.00 -1.75
C LYS A 48 -15.10 -11.15 -3.25
N GLU A 49 -14.40 -12.16 -3.76
CA GLU A 49 -14.17 -12.33 -5.19
C GLU A 49 -15.20 -13.26 -5.83
N VAL A 50 -15.54 -14.35 -5.17
CA VAL A 50 -16.48 -15.35 -5.69
C VAL A 50 -17.92 -14.95 -5.39
N GLU A 51 -18.27 -14.80 -4.13
CA GLU A 51 -19.65 -14.56 -3.69
C GLU A 51 -20.03 -13.07 -3.67
N ARG A 52 -19.04 -12.17 -3.73
CA ARG A 52 -19.23 -10.70 -3.66
C ARG A 52 -19.95 -10.25 -2.37
N GLY A 53 -19.80 -11.03 -1.31
CA GLY A 53 -20.36 -10.80 0.00
C GLY A 53 -19.64 -9.70 0.81
N ARG A 54 -20.02 -9.57 2.07
CA ARG A 54 -19.42 -8.66 3.04
C ARG A 54 -18.45 -9.40 3.94
N ILE A 55 -17.35 -8.72 4.34
CA ILE A 55 -16.34 -9.35 5.18
C ILE A 55 -16.87 -9.79 6.55
N LYS A 56 -17.97 -9.24 7.03
CA LYS A 56 -18.60 -9.68 8.28
C LYS A 56 -18.90 -11.18 8.32
N GLU A 57 -19.06 -11.82 7.15
CA GLU A 57 -19.31 -13.26 7.05
C GLU A 57 -18.06 -14.09 7.43
N TYR A 58 -16.88 -13.48 7.46
CA TYR A 58 -15.62 -14.13 7.77
C TYR A 58 -15.66 -14.87 9.10
N VAL A 59 -16.15 -14.22 10.17
CA VAL A 59 -16.21 -14.79 11.52
C VAL A 59 -17.05 -16.06 11.62
N ASN A 60 -17.98 -16.27 10.70
CA ASN A 60 -18.81 -17.47 10.62
C ASN A 60 -18.20 -18.59 9.78
N ARG A 61 -17.12 -18.30 9.03
CA ARG A 61 -16.53 -19.23 8.05
C ARG A 61 -15.09 -19.61 8.37
N THR A 62 -14.39 -18.78 9.13
CA THR A 62 -13.04 -19.09 9.58
C THR A 62 -13.05 -20.16 10.66
N SER A 63 -11.98 -20.94 10.73
CA SER A 63 -11.73 -21.88 11.84
C SER A 63 -11.17 -21.19 13.09
N HIS A 64 -10.81 -19.91 13.00
CA HIS A 64 -10.20 -19.13 14.06
C HIS A 64 -11.27 -18.65 15.06
N LYS A 65 -11.11 -19.06 16.33
CA LYS A 65 -12.09 -18.76 17.39
C LYS A 65 -12.02 -17.32 17.90
N ASN A 66 -10.88 -16.65 17.69
CA ASN A 66 -10.60 -15.30 18.19
C ASN A 66 -10.88 -14.21 17.14
N ALA A 67 -11.42 -14.59 15.99
CA ALA A 67 -11.77 -13.64 14.94
C ALA A 67 -13.01 -12.83 15.33
N GLU A 68 -12.92 -11.51 15.21
CA GLU A 68 -13.98 -10.57 15.54
C GLU A 68 -14.31 -9.67 14.37
N TYR A 69 -15.57 -9.27 14.25
CA TYR A 69 -16.01 -8.24 13.32
C TYR A 69 -16.49 -7.00 14.09
N HIS A 70 -16.04 -5.85 13.65
CA HIS A 70 -16.41 -4.56 14.20
C HIS A 70 -16.93 -3.63 13.12
N GLU A 71 -17.92 -2.83 13.42
CA GLU A 71 -18.41 -1.78 12.53
C GLU A 71 -17.52 -0.53 12.59
N GLY A 72 -17.47 0.21 11.49
CA GLY A 72 -16.70 1.45 11.39
C GLY A 72 -15.30 1.28 10.83
N SER A 73 -14.45 2.29 11.05
CA SER A 73 -13.11 2.33 10.48
C SER A 73 -12.08 1.61 11.32
N VAL A 74 -11.27 0.77 10.68
CA VAL A 74 -10.12 0.09 11.30
C VAL A 74 -9.07 1.08 11.84
N TRP A 75 -8.97 2.25 11.24
CA TRP A 75 -7.97 3.26 11.61
C TRP A 75 -8.23 3.88 12.99
N GLY A 76 -9.47 3.83 13.48
CA GLY A 76 -9.84 4.22 14.84
C GLY A 76 -9.72 3.11 15.88
N ALA A 77 -9.42 1.88 15.46
CA ALA A 77 -9.35 0.73 16.35
C ALA A 77 -8.08 0.74 17.24
N LYS A 78 -8.17 0.19 18.44
CA LYS A 78 -7.03 -0.01 19.35
C LYS A 78 -6.39 -1.38 19.10
N ILE A 79 -5.78 -1.56 17.94
CA ILE A 79 -5.14 -2.80 17.53
C ILE A 79 -3.64 -2.56 17.39
N LYS A 80 -2.84 -3.35 18.10
CA LYS A 80 -1.39 -3.34 17.94
C LYS A 80 -1.00 -3.92 16.60
N ALA A 81 -0.25 -3.16 15.84
CA ALA A 81 0.29 -3.58 14.55
C ALA A 81 1.62 -2.85 14.29
N ASP A 82 2.49 -3.47 13.52
CA ASP A 82 3.78 -2.92 13.14
C ASP A 82 3.66 -2.02 11.90
N ILE A 83 2.84 -2.42 10.94
CA ILE A 83 2.72 -1.78 9.62
C ILE A 83 1.25 -1.52 9.30
N ALA A 84 0.96 -0.35 8.74
CA ALA A 84 -0.34 0.00 8.18
C ALA A 84 -0.25 0.12 6.65
N LEU A 85 -1.18 -0.55 5.96
CA LEU A 85 -1.28 -0.56 4.50
C LEU A 85 -2.65 -0.01 4.05
N PRO A 86 -2.81 1.31 3.95
CA PRO A 86 -4.05 1.92 3.47
C PRO A 86 -4.15 1.73 1.95
N CYS A 87 -5.07 0.87 1.52
CA CYS A 87 -5.19 0.44 0.13
C CYS A 87 -6.61 0.67 -0.44
N ALA A 88 -7.51 1.35 0.29
CA ALA A 88 -8.90 1.44 -0.10
C ALA A 88 -9.25 2.73 -0.83
N THR A 89 -9.28 3.85 -0.14
CA THR A 89 -9.79 5.12 -0.68
C THR A 89 -8.93 6.32 -0.31
N GLN A 90 -9.14 7.39 -1.06
CA GLN A 90 -8.52 8.68 -0.78
C GLN A 90 -9.01 9.22 0.57
N ASN A 91 -8.10 9.86 1.33
CA ASN A 91 -8.37 10.52 2.62
C ASN A 91 -9.01 9.60 3.67
N GLU A 92 -8.69 8.31 3.65
CA GLU A 92 -9.22 7.36 4.64
C GLU A 92 -8.54 7.48 6.01
N ILE A 93 -7.34 8.06 6.08
CA ILE A 93 -6.59 8.31 7.33
C ILE A 93 -6.44 9.82 7.52
N ASN A 94 -7.11 10.35 8.54
CA ASN A 94 -6.95 11.71 9.00
C ASN A 94 -5.93 11.83 10.15
N GLY A 95 -5.67 13.05 10.65
CA GLY A 95 -4.70 13.28 11.71
C GLY A 95 -4.99 12.51 13.02
N ASP A 96 -6.27 12.32 13.38
CA ASP A 96 -6.62 11.60 14.61
C ASP A 96 -6.43 10.10 14.46
N PHE A 97 -6.75 9.53 13.30
CA PHE A 97 -6.43 8.14 12.97
C PHE A 97 -4.91 7.90 12.94
N ALA A 98 -4.15 8.84 12.41
CA ALA A 98 -2.70 8.76 12.42
C ALA A 98 -2.11 8.76 13.82
N LYS A 99 -2.62 9.59 14.75
CA LYS A 99 -2.26 9.57 16.17
C LYS A 99 -2.59 8.23 16.82
N ASN A 100 -3.75 7.65 16.48
CA ASN A 100 -4.14 6.35 16.98
C ASN A 100 -3.20 5.24 16.48
N LEU A 101 -2.81 5.26 15.21
CA LEU A 101 -1.82 4.32 14.66
C LEU A 101 -0.49 4.41 15.41
N ALA A 102 0.03 5.62 15.62
CA ALA A 102 1.26 5.84 16.39
C ALA A 102 1.14 5.32 17.84
N ALA A 103 0.01 5.56 18.51
CA ALA A 103 -0.25 5.07 19.86
C ALA A 103 -0.37 3.53 19.92
N ASN A 104 -0.80 2.88 18.85
CA ASN A 104 -0.89 1.43 18.72
C ASN A 104 0.45 0.76 18.36
N GLY A 105 1.53 1.53 18.17
CA GLY A 105 2.87 1.02 17.90
C GLY A 105 3.20 0.84 16.42
N VAL A 106 2.38 1.34 15.51
CA VAL A 106 2.67 1.32 14.07
C VAL A 106 3.91 2.17 13.80
N TYR A 107 4.97 1.56 13.26
CA TYR A 107 6.21 2.26 12.92
C TYR A 107 6.37 2.50 11.42
N ALA A 108 5.52 1.90 10.58
CA ALA A 108 5.59 2.10 9.13
C ALA A 108 4.20 2.19 8.50
N VAL A 109 4.04 3.12 7.57
CA VAL A 109 2.83 3.25 6.72
C VAL A 109 3.25 3.24 5.27
N ALA A 110 2.67 2.36 4.45
CA ALA A 110 2.92 2.33 3.01
C ALA A 110 1.58 2.39 2.24
N GLU A 111 1.45 3.40 1.40
CA GLU A 111 0.19 3.72 0.74
C GLU A 111 -0.02 2.92 -0.55
N GLY A 112 -0.96 1.98 -0.54
CA GLY A 112 -1.39 1.27 -1.74
C GLY A 112 -2.50 2.00 -2.52
N ALA A 113 -3.34 2.80 -1.84
CA ALA A 113 -4.32 3.66 -2.49
C ALA A 113 -3.71 4.99 -2.95
N ASN A 114 -4.43 5.75 -3.77
CA ASN A 114 -4.04 7.10 -4.14
C ASN A 114 -4.44 8.09 -3.02
N MET A 115 -3.45 8.77 -2.43
CA MET A 115 -3.60 9.76 -1.37
C MET A 115 -4.53 9.29 -0.21
N PRO A 116 -4.30 8.13 0.40
CA PRO A 116 -5.16 7.65 1.49
C PRO A 116 -4.99 8.43 2.79
N SER A 117 -3.82 9.04 3.00
CA SER A 117 -3.53 9.88 4.18
C SER A 117 -3.72 11.36 3.86
N THR A 118 -4.35 12.09 4.78
CA THR A 118 -4.45 13.55 4.68
C THR A 118 -3.11 14.21 5.03
N PRO A 119 -2.87 15.49 4.65
CA PRO A 119 -1.66 16.21 5.05
C PRO A 119 -1.40 16.18 6.55
N GLU A 120 -2.44 16.35 7.36
CA GLU A 120 -2.34 16.30 8.84
C GLU A 120 -1.92 14.92 9.34
N ALA A 121 -2.34 13.84 8.66
CA ALA A 121 -1.90 12.48 9.00
C ALA A 121 -0.40 12.31 8.71
N ILE A 122 0.08 12.83 7.58
CA ILE A 122 1.49 12.75 7.18
C ILE A 122 2.37 13.52 8.17
N GLU A 123 1.93 14.69 8.65
CA GLU A 123 2.62 15.44 9.70
C GLU A 123 2.77 14.60 10.99
N VAL A 124 1.73 13.89 11.39
CA VAL A 124 1.77 12.98 12.53
C VAL A 124 2.78 11.84 12.32
N TYR A 125 2.86 11.26 11.11
CA TYR A 125 3.86 10.22 10.82
C TYR A 125 5.28 10.73 11.00
N PHE A 126 5.62 11.91 10.47
CA PHE A 126 6.93 12.50 10.62
C PHE A 126 7.24 12.88 12.08
N ALA A 127 6.28 13.47 12.80
CA ALA A 127 6.43 13.83 14.21
C ALA A 127 6.73 12.61 15.10
N ASN A 128 6.19 11.44 14.75
CA ASN A 128 6.40 10.18 15.48
C ASN A 128 7.54 9.33 14.87
N LYS A 129 8.31 9.85 13.90
CA LYS A 129 9.41 9.13 13.22
C LYS A 129 8.99 7.82 12.58
N MET A 130 7.74 7.74 12.13
CA MET A 130 7.24 6.58 11.39
C MET A 130 7.84 6.57 9.98
N LEU A 131 8.17 5.39 9.48
CA LEU A 131 8.54 5.23 8.07
C LEU A 131 7.30 5.45 7.19
N TYR A 132 7.39 6.35 6.25
CA TYR A 132 6.27 6.68 5.38
C TYR A 132 6.61 6.47 3.91
N GLY A 133 5.97 5.49 3.30
CA GLY A 133 6.02 5.22 1.86
C GLY A 133 4.85 5.91 1.14
N PRO A 134 5.08 7.04 0.46
CA PRO A 134 4.01 7.82 -0.19
C PRO A 134 3.42 7.06 -1.38
N ALA A 135 2.13 7.27 -1.65
CA ALA A 135 1.39 6.60 -2.71
C ALA A 135 2.11 6.60 -4.05
N LYS A 136 2.62 7.76 -4.47
CA LYS A 136 3.31 7.94 -5.76
C LYS A 136 4.52 7.01 -5.98
N ALA A 137 5.12 6.49 -4.90
CA ALA A 137 6.20 5.51 -4.96
C ALA A 137 5.71 4.12 -4.58
N ALA A 138 4.99 3.98 -3.46
CA ALA A 138 4.58 2.70 -2.92
C ALA A 138 3.55 1.97 -3.81
N ASN A 139 2.65 2.68 -4.49
CA ASN A 139 1.64 2.07 -5.37
C ASN A 139 2.04 2.01 -6.87
N ALA A 140 3.26 2.40 -7.21
CA ALA A 140 3.73 2.44 -8.59
C ALA A 140 3.74 1.06 -9.30
N GLY A 141 3.66 -0.04 -8.54
CA GLY A 141 3.61 -1.40 -9.10
C GLY A 141 2.46 -1.63 -10.07
N GLY A 142 1.30 -1.05 -9.82
CA GLY A 142 0.15 -1.17 -10.72
C GLY A 142 0.40 -0.55 -12.08
N VAL A 143 0.93 0.68 -12.13
CA VAL A 143 1.26 1.35 -13.39
C VAL A 143 2.48 0.74 -14.07
N ALA A 144 3.46 0.25 -13.31
CA ALA A 144 4.60 -0.47 -13.84
C ALA A 144 4.17 -1.75 -14.58
N THR A 145 3.27 -2.53 -14.00
CA THR A 145 2.71 -3.71 -14.65
C THR A 145 1.96 -3.37 -15.94
N SER A 146 1.20 -2.27 -15.96
CA SER A 146 0.56 -1.79 -17.19
C SER A 146 1.60 -1.40 -18.26
N GLY A 147 2.70 -0.77 -17.86
CA GLY A 147 3.82 -0.48 -18.76
C GLY A 147 4.48 -1.74 -19.34
N LEU A 148 4.66 -2.76 -18.52
CA LEU A 148 5.15 -4.06 -18.97
C LEU A 148 4.18 -4.73 -19.95
N GLU A 149 2.87 -4.68 -19.68
CA GLU A 149 1.84 -5.18 -20.58
C GLU A 149 1.88 -4.47 -21.93
N MET A 150 1.97 -3.14 -21.95
CA MET A 150 2.11 -2.36 -23.19
C MET A 150 3.35 -2.75 -23.98
N SER A 151 4.49 -2.95 -23.32
CA SER A 151 5.74 -3.38 -23.93
C SER A 151 5.59 -4.76 -24.56
N GLN A 152 5.01 -5.71 -23.82
CA GLN A 152 4.72 -7.07 -24.27
C GLN A 152 3.82 -7.08 -25.52
N ASN A 153 2.77 -6.27 -25.51
CA ASN A 153 1.86 -6.13 -26.66
C ASN A 153 2.56 -5.53 -27.87
N SER A 154 3.43 -4.54 -27.66
CA SER A 154 4.19 -3.88 -28.76
C SER A 154 5.14 -4.84 -29.46
N ILE A 155 5.86 -5.67 -28.71
CA ILE A 155 6.81 -6.65 -29.27
C ILE A 155 6.13 -7.95 -29.72
N ARG A 156 4.81 -8.10 -29.48
CA ARG A 156 4.02 -9.31 -29.79
C ARG A 156 4.60 -10.59 -29.17
N TYR A 157 5.10 -10.49 -27.97
CA TYR A 157 5.68 -11.60 -27.20
C TYR A 157 5.07 -11.65 -25.79
N SER A 158 4.82 -12.85 -25.28
CA SER A 158 4.28 -13.05 -23.94
C SER A 158 5.38 -13.52 -23.00
N TRP A 159 5.60 -12.77 -21.94
CA TRP A 159 6.47 -13.17 -20.84
C TRP A 159 5.76 -14.15 -19.89
N THR A 160 6.52 -14.97 -19.21
CA THR A 160 6.00 -15.83 -18.13
C THR A 160 5.63 -14.98 -16.92
N PHE A 161 4.91 -15.58 -15.99
CA PHE A 161 4.57 -14.89 -14.73
C PHE A 161 5.84 -14.50 -13.96
N GLU A 162 6.82 -15.39 -13.90
CA GLU A 162 8.09 -15.21 -13.20
C GLU A 162 8.91 -14.06 -13.79
N GLU A 163 8.96 -13.97 -15.12
CA GLU A 163 9.65 -12.87 -15.81
C GLU A 163 8.98 -11.52 -15.50
N VAL A 164 7.66 -11.46 -15.44
CA VAL A 164 6.93 -10.23 -15.11
C VAL A 164 7.12 -9.88 -13.63
N ASP A 165 7.06 -10.84 -12.72
CA ASP A 165 7.25 -10.62 -11.28
C ASP A 165 8.68 -10.13 -10.99
N GLU A 166 9.71 -10.70 -11.61
CA GLU A 166 11.10 -10.24 -11.49
C GLU A 166 11.28 -8.80 -12.02
N LYS A 167 10.73 -8.50 -13.19
CA LYS A 167 10.77 -7.13 -13.75
C LYS A 167 10.09 -6.14 -12.82
N LEU A 168 8.92 -6.48 -12.30
CA LEU A 168 8.19 -5.65 -11.36
C LEU A 168 8.97 -5.44 -10.08
N HIS A 169 9.55 -6.51 -9.50
CA HIS A 169 10.39 -6.41 -8.31
C HIS A 169 11.57 -5.45 -8.53
N ASN A 170 12.28 -5.59 -9.65
CA ASN A 170 13.41 -4.72 -9.98
C ASN A 170 12.99 -3.26 -10.17
N ILE A 171 11.82 -2.99 -10.77
CA ILE A 171 11.26 -1.64 -10.89
C ILE A 171 10.99 -1.06 -9.50
N MET A 172 10.34 -1.80 -8.61
CA MET A 172 10.01 -1.30 -7.27
C MET A 172 11.26 -1.06 -6.42
N VAL A 173 12.25 -1.92 -6.49
CA VAL A 173 13.56 -1.72 -5.85
C VAL A 173 14.26 -0.47 -6.39
N SER A 174 14.21 -0.24 -7.70
CA SER A 174 14.80 0.95 -8.32
C SER A 174 14.09 2.23 -7.87
N ILE A 175 12.75 2.22 -7.78
CA ILE A 175 11.97 3.35 -7.28
C ILE A 175 12.36 3.67 -5.82
N PHE A 176 12.44 2.65 -4.96
CA PHE A 176 12.86 2.86 -3.58
C PHE A 176 14.25 3.47 -3.48
N LYS A 177 15.23 2.91 -4.21
CA LYS A 177 16.61 3.44 -4.23
C LYS A 177 16.66 4.89 -4.70
N SER A 178 15.97 5.23 -5.79
CA SER A 178 15.92 6.60 -6.29
C SER A 178 15.32 7.58 -5.28
N CYS A 179 14.28 7.16 -4.54
CA CYS A 179 13.70 7.99 -3.48
C CYS A 179 14.64 8.16 -2.30
N ASP A 180 15.31 7.10 -1.88
CA ASP A 180 16.23 7.09 -0.73
C ASP A 180 17.51 7.92 -1.03
N GLU A 181 18.08 7.72 -2.21
CA GLU A 181 19.26 8.47 -2.69
C GLU A 181 18.94 9.96 -2.80
N ALA A 182 17.83 10.34 -3.43
CA ALA A 182 17.42 11.73 -3.54
C ALA A 182 17.16 12.36 -2.15
N ALA A 183 16.50 11.64 -1.25
CA ALA A 183 16.29 12.14 0.12
C ALA A 183 17.60 12.37 0.85
N LYS A 184 18.58 11.48 0.72
CA LYS A 184 19.92 11.63 1.32
C LYS A 184 20.70 12.78 0.72
N GLU A 185 20.77 12.87 -0.61
CA GLU A 185 21.51 13.91 -1.33
C GLU A 185 21.02 15.32 -0.97
N TYR A 186 19.71 15.49 -0.77
CA TYR A 186 19.12 16.79 -0.42
C TYR A 186 18.94 17.00 1.09
N GLY A 187 19.64 16.22 1.93
CA GLY A 187 19.73 16.45 3.38
C GLY A 187 18.48 16.04 4.17
N MET A 188 17.63 15.17 3.61
CA MET A 188 16.41 14.70 4.24
C MET A 188 16.37 13.15 4.34
N PRO A 189 17.39 12.49 4.90
CA PRO A 189 17.46 11.04 4.94
C PRO A 189 16.24 10.45 5.66
N GLY A 190 15.62 9.40 5.08
CA GLY A 190 14.42 8.77 5.60
C GLY A 190 13.10 9.47 5.24
N ASN A 191 13.14 10.65 4.63
CA ASN A 191 11.94 11.32 4.12
C ASN A 191 11.67 10.87 2.67
N TYR A 192 11.04 9.70 2.52
CA TYR A 192 10.76 9.14 1.20
C TYR A 192 9.73 9.95 0.40
N MET A 193 8.89 10.75 1.05
CA MET A 193 7.99 11.67 0.37
C MET A 193 8.75 12.78 -0.35
N ALA A 194 9.69 13.42 0.34
CA ALA A 194 10.58 14.41 -0.27
C ALA A 194 11.43 13.76 -1.37
N GLY A 195 12.03 12.59 -1.08
CA GLY A 195 12.83 11.85 -2.04
C GLY A 195 12.07 11.51 -3.32
N ALA A 196 10.83 11.03 -3.21
CA ALA A 196 9.98 10.73 -4.38
C ALA A 196 9.66 11.99 -5.21
N ASN A 197 9.41 13.13 -4.55
CA ASN A 197 9.16 14.40 -5.24
C ASN A 197 10.40 14.87 -5.97
N ILE A 198 11.55 14.86 -5.31
CA ILE A 198 12.84 15.33 -5.88
C ILE A 198 13.26 14.42 -7.03
N ALA A 199 13.25 13.10 -6.84
CA ALA A 199 13.62 12.16 -7.90
C ALA A 199 12.75 12.30 -9.16
N GLY A 200 11.43 12.52 -8.97
CA GLY A 200 10.53 12.80 -10.09
C GLY A 200 10.81 14.14 -10.77
N PHE A 201 11.04 15.19 -9.99
CA PHE A 201 11.36 16.52 -10.52
C PHE A 201 12.67 16.52 -11.29
N LEU A 202 13.72 15.89 -10.79
CA LEU A 202 15.03 15.84 -11.44
C LEU A 202 14.96 15.28 -12.85
N LYS A 203 14.20 14.21 -13.07
CA LYS A 203 14.00 13.65 -14.42
C LYS A 203 13.40 14.66 -15.41
N VAL A 204 12.42 15.45 -14.95
CA VAL A 204 11.80 16.49 -15.78
C VAL A 204 12.76 17.65 -15.99
N ALA A 205 13.44 18.10 -14.93
CA ALA A 205 14.41 19.19 -15.00
C ALA A 205 15.59 18.88 -15.94
N GLU A 206 16.12 17.66 -15.87
CA GLU A 206 17.18 17.22 -16.78
C GLU A 206 16.72 17.17 -18.24
N ALA A 207 15.52 16.67 -18.50
CA ALA A 207 14.94 16.68 -19.84
C ALA A 207 14.73 18.11 -20.35
N MET A 208 14.21 19.02 -19.53
CA MET A 208 14.06 20.44 -19.89
C MET A 208 15.43 21.11 -20.16
N LYS A 209 16.43 20.79 -19.33
CA LYS A 209 17.79 21.30 -19.54
C LYS A 209 18.41 20.82 -20.85
N ALA A 210 18.17 19.56 -21.21
CA ALA A 210 18.70 18.97 -22.45
C ALA A 210 17.95 19.43 -23.71
N GLN A 211 16.65 19.64 -23.63
CA GLN A 211 15.78 19.98 -24.75
C GLN A 211 15.51 21.50 -24.88
N GLY A 212 15.82 22.25 -23.85
CA GLY A 212 15.46 23.66 -23.73
C GLY A 212 14.05 23.85 -23.16
N CYS A 213 13.78 25.06 -22.64
CA CYS A 213 12.45 25.49 -22.25
C CYS A 213 11.76 26.10 -23.47
N VAL A 214 10.73 25.45 -23.96
CA VAL A 214 9.91 25.91 -25.10
C VAL A 214 8.71 26.68 -24.59
#